data_5bdfafb2e0fefb2d88dc9e0def480e77
#
_entry.id   5bdfafb2e0fefb2d88dc9e0def480e77
#
_cell.length_a   1.000
_cell.length_b   1.000
_cell.length_c   1.000
_cell.angle_alpha   90.00
_cell.angle_beta   90.00
_cell.angle_gamma   90.00
#
_symmetry.space_group_name_H-M   'P 1'
#
loop_
_entity.id
_entity.type
_entity.pdbx_description
1 polymer ?
#
loop_
_entity_poly.entity_id
_entity_poly.type
_entity_poly.pdbx_seq_one_letter_code
_entity_poly.pdbx_strand_id
1 'polypeptide(L)'
;LVAPAMLTLIAVGLARFLALNDARADAQLRQAIELTEQAAAADARRAEASAWARDVGEAAGPALRLAADADVELSETDRAELMRVATSLRDRIRGGALATPAGAATGAGGRARGVVVNLLDDRGAALSPRALDQLTEALAGLAGNCRGGTLTIRSRPASASPPVATIAYVPGDPEAESKYLEI
;
A
#
# COMPACT_ATOMS: atom_id res chain seq x y z
N LEU A 1 68.08 32.29 -0.82
CA LEU A 1 67.38 31.30 -1.62
C LEU A 1 66.43 30.39 -0.77
N VAL A 2 66.58 30.30 0.56
CA VAL A 2 65.75 29.42 1.43
C VAL A 2 64.38 30.04 1.77
N ALA A 3 64.30 31.34 1.94
CA ALA A 3 63.10 32.03 2.36
C ALA A 3 61.89 31.88 1.38
N PRO A 4 62.07 32.05 0.06
CA PRO A 4 60.92 31.90 -0.86
C PRO A 4 60.41 30.45 -0.95
N ALA A 5 61.27 29.46 -0.83
CA ALA A 5 60.87 28.05 -0.84
C ALA A 5 60.02 27.67 0.41
N MET A 6 60.35 28.22 1.56
CA MET A 6 59.64 28.00 2.80
C MET A 6 58.23 28.64 2.75
N LEU A 7 58.12 29.84 2.19
CA LEU A 7 56.81 30.50 2.02
C LEU A 7 55.87 29.73 1.06
N THR A 8 56.45 29.18 0.00
CA THR A 8 55.69 28.36 -0.96
C THR A 8 55.18 27.07 -0.33
N LEU A 9 56.01 26.40 0.48
CA LEU A 9 55.61 25.19 1.21
C LEU A 9 54.48 25.46 2.22
N ILE A 10 54.56 26.59 2.94
CA ILE A 10 53.53 26.99 3.90
C ILE A 10 52.22 27.29 3.15
N ALA A 11 52.29 28.05 2.04
CA ALA A 11 51.10 28.37 1.24
C ALA A 11 50.43 27.12 0.66
N VAL A 12 51.18 26.18 0.14
CA VAL A 12 50.65 24.90 -0.36
C VAL A 12 50.05 24.05 0.77
N GLY A 13 50.73 24.00 1.91
CA GLY A 13 50.24 23.31 3.10
C GLY A 13 48.88 23.88 3.59
N LEU A 14 48.78 25.18 3.67
CA LEU A 14 47.55 25.87 4.07
C LEU A 14 46.45 25.66 3.06
N ALA A 15 46.72 25.78 1.76
CA ALA A 15 45.74 25.52 0.71
C ALA A 15 45.19 24.08 0.77
N ARG A 16 46.07 23.11 0.97
CA ARG A 16 45.67 21.70 1.14
C ARG A 16 44.83 21.49 2.41
N PHE A 17 45.22 22.12 3.50
CA PHE A 17 44.47 22.03 4.76
C PHE A 17 43.07 22.61 4.61
N LEU A 18 42.93 23.77 3.98
CA LEU A 18 41.63 24.38 3.70
C LEU A 18 40.77 23.49 2.78
N ALA A 19 41.32 22.99 1.69
CA ALA A 19 40.62 22.10 0.76
C ALA A 19 40.14 20.78 1.44
N LEU A 20 40.92 20.23 2.35
CA LEU A 20 40.55 19.06 3.12
C LEU A 20 39.42 19.35 4.13
N ASN A 21 39.44 20.55 4.76
CA ASN A 21 38.38 20.96 5.67
C ASN A 21 37.07 21.25 4.93
N ASP A 22 37.15 21.89 3.77
CA ASP A 22 35.94 22.11 2.93
C ASP A 22 35.33 20.78 2.48
N ALA A 23 36.16 19.84 2.01
CA ALA A 23 35.67 18.51 1.62
C ALA A 23 35.02 17.74 2.78
N ARG A 24 35.56 17.90 4.01
CA ARG A 24 34.97 17.31 5.22
C ARG A 24 33.65 17.98 5.59
N ALA A 25 33.59 19.32 5.52
CA ALA A 25 32.36 20.06 5.78
C ALA A 25 31.23 19.69 4.80
N ASP A 26 31.58 19.58 3.50
CA ASP A 26 30.65 19.12 2.47
C ASP A 26 30.14 17.68 2.69
N ALA A 27 31.04 16.79 3.10
CA ALA A 27 30.64 15.41 3.41
C ALA A 27 29.72 15.35 4.62
N GLN A 28 29.99 16.11 5.67
CA GLN A 28 29.14 16.19 6.86
C GLN A 28 27.76 16.80 6.53
N LEU A 29 27.72 17.83 5.69
CA LEU A 29 26.46 18.44 5.26
C LEU A 29 25.60 17.43 4.46
N ARG A 30 26.20 16.73 3.51
CA ARG A 30 25.48 15.68 2.74
C ARG A 30 24.94 14.59 3.66
N GLN A 31 25.76 14.11 4.60
CA GLN A 31 25.31 13.12 5.57
C GLN A 31 24.17 13.63 6.46
N ALA A 32 24.22 14.89 6.89
CA ALA A 32 23.15 15.50 7.68
C ALA A 32 21.84 15.61 6.88
N ILE A 33 21.91 15.99 5.61
CA ILE A 33 20.75 16.03 4.71
C ILE A 33 20.16 14.63 4.56
N GLU A 34 20.97 13.63 4.28
CA GLU A 34 20.54 12.24 4.10
C GLU A 34 19.85 11.66 5.35
N LEU A 35 20.42 11.94 6.54
CA LEU A 35 19.82 11.55 7.82
C LEU A 35 18.47 12.27 8.06
N THR A 36 18.37 13.54 7.68
CA THR A 36 17.13 14.30 7.82
C THR A 36 16.03 13.76 6.90
N GLU A 37 16.38 13.43 5.66
CA GLU A 37 15.45 12.81 4.71
C GLU A 37 14.98 11.42 5.18
N GLN A 38 15.89 10.61 5.70
CA GLN A 38 15.56 9.30 6.26
C GLN A 38 14.65 9.42 7.49
N ALA A 39 14.92 10.37 8.37
CA ALA A 39 14.08 10.64 9.53
C ALA A 39 12.68 11.11 9.12
N ALA A 40 12.57 12.04 8.18
CA ALA A 40 11.29 12.51 7.66
C ALA A 40 10.49 11.37 7.00
N ALA A 41 11.15 10.51 6.22
CA ALA A 41 10.52 9.33 5.63
C ALA A 41 10.05 8.31 6.68
N ALA A 42 10.82 8.12 7.76
CA ALA A 42 10.43 7.24 8.86
C ALA A 42 9.23 7.82 9.64
N ASP A 43 9.20 9.11 9.88
CA ASP A 43 8.10 9.78 10.57
C ASP A 43 6.82 9.76 9.73
N ALA A 44 6.91 9.96 8.43
CA ALA A 44 5.78 9.83 7.52
C ALA A 44 5.17 8.41 7.57
N ARG A 45 6.01 7.37 7.54
CA ARG A 45 5.55 5.97 7.65
C ARG A 45 4.89 5.69 9.01
N ARG A 46 5.42 6.24 10.10
CA ARG A 46 4.82 6.11 11.44
C ARG A 46 3.46 6.80 11.52
N ALA A 47 3.36 8.00 10.95
CA ALA A 47 2.10 8.74 10.89
C ALA A 47 1.04 7.98 10.10
N GLU A 48 1.42 7.43 8.94
CA GLU A 48 0.55 6.60 8.10
C GLU A 48 0.09 5.32 8.83
N ALA A 49 1.02 4.61 9.46
CA ALA A 49 0.70 3.41 10.27
C ALA A 49 -0.23 3.73 11.44
N SER A 50 -0.02 4.89 12.12
CA SER A 50 -0.87 5.33 13.22
C SER A 50 -2.26 5.74 12.77
N ALA A 51 -2.38 6.39 11.62
CA ALA A 51 -3.65 6.73 11.00
C ALA A 51 -4.41 5.45 10.63
N TRP A 52 -3.74 4.53 9.98
CA TRP A 52 -4.30 3.24 9.62
C TRP A 52 -4.79 2.45 10.86
N ALA A 53 -3.99 2.36 11.92
CA ALA A 53 -4.36 1.68 13.15
C ALA A 53 -5.59 2.31 13.83
N ARG A 54 -5.71 3.64 13.78
CA ARG A 54 -6.86 4.36 14.28
C ARG A 54 -8.12 4.06 13.47
N ASP A 55 -8.03 4.14 12.16
CA ASP A 55 -9.14 3.83 11.25
C ASP A 55 -9.65 2.40 11.43
N VAL A 56 -8.72 1.44 11.57
CA VAL A 56 -9.06 0.04 11.86
C VAL A 56 -9.74 -0.09 13.22
N GLY A 57 -9.20 0.59 14.25
CA GLY A 57 -9.77 0.59 15.60
C GLY A 57 -11.19 1.20 15.64
N GLU A 58 -11.42 2.28 14.91
CA GLU A 58 -12.74 2.90 14.80
C GLU A 58 -13.73 2.00 14.06
N ALA A 59 -13.32 1.39 12.96
CA ALA A 59 -14.19 0.53 12.16
C ALA A 59 -14.50 -0.81 12.84
N ALA A 60 -13.52 -1.43 13.49
CA ALA A 60 -13.66 -2.75 14.11
C ALA A 60 -14.04 -2.70 15.60
N GLY A 61 -13.75 -1.60 16.29
CA GLY A 61 -13.92 -1.47 17.72
C GLY A 61 -15.33 -1.80 18.24
N PRO A 62 -16.41 -1.27 17.64
CA PRO A 62 -17.78 -1.62 18.04
C PRO A 62 -18.08 -3.11 17.88
N ALA A 63 -17.68 -3.68 16.73
CA ALA A 63 -17.90 -5.09 16.42
C ALA A 63 -17.12 -6.02 17.36
N LEU A 64 -15.87 -5.67 17.67
CA LEU A 64 -15.04 -6.43 18.62
C LEU A 64 -15.59 -6.37 20.04
N ARG A 65 -16.11 -5.23 20.47
CA ARG A 65 -16.77 -5.11 21.79
C ARG A 65 -18.01 -5.98 21.88
N LEU A 66 -18.85 -5.96 20.85
CA LEU A 66 -20.04 -6.80 20.76
C LEU A 66 -19.68 -8.30 20.79
N ALA A 67 -18.63 -8.69 20.07
CA ALA A 67 -18.16 -10.08 20.04
C ALA A 67 -17.47 -10.53 21.34
N ALA A 68 -16.90 -9.59 22.11
CA ALA A 68 -16.22 -9.87 23.37
C ALA A 68 -17.17 -9.98 24.58
N ASP A 69 -18.42 -9.53 24.43
CA ASP A 69 -19.42 -9.60 25.48
C ASP A 69 -20.04 -11.02 25.50
N ALA A 70 -19.56 -11.83 26.47
CA ALA A 70 -19.96 -13.23 26.57
C ALA A 70 -21.43 -13.42 27.04
N ASP A 71 -22.02 -12.37 27.59
CA ASP A 71 -23.40 -12.40 28.12
C ASP A 71 -24.46 -11.99 27.07
N VAL A 72 -24.01 -11.54 25.90
CA VAL A 72 -24.90 -11.11 24.81
C VAL A 72 -25.09 -12.23 23.77
N GLU A 73 -26.32 -12.70 23.62
CA GLU A 73 -26.66 -13.61 22.54
C GLU A 73 -26.75 -12.82 21.23
N LEU A 74 -25.80 -13.07 20.31
CA LEU A 74 -25.74 -12.35 19.02
C LEU A 74 -26.95 -12.69 18.15
N SER A 75 -27.69 -11.67 17.77
CA SER A 75 -28.76 -11.79 16.77
C SER A 75 -28.18 -12.13 15.37
N GLU A 76 -29.01 -12.56 14.44
CA GLU A 76 -28.60 -12.76 13.04
C GLU A 76 -28.09 -11.47 12.41
N THR A 77 -28.68 -10.35 12.74
CA THR A 77 -28.26 -9.01 12.27
C THR A 77 -26.86 -8.67 12.79
N ASP A 78 -26.57 -8.95 14.07
CA ASP A 78 -25.26 -8.71 14.66
C ASP A 78 -24.20 -9.59 14.01
N ARG A 79 -24.50 -10.86 13.76
CA ARG A 79 -23.59 -11.78 13.04
C ARG A 79 -23.29 -11.30 11.62
N ALA A 80 -24.31 -10.87 10.89
CA ALA A 80 -24.13 -10.33 9.54
C ALA A 80 -23.26 -9.07 9.55
N GLU A 81 -23.43 -8.17 10.51
CA GLU A 81 -22.62 -6.98 10.69
C GLU A 81 -21.17 -7.31 11.04
N LEU A 82 -20.96 -8.24 11.99
CA LEU A 82 -19.62 -8.74 12.33
C LEU A 82 -18.90 -9.33 11.13
N MET A 83 -19.59 -10.12 10.32
CA MET A 83 -19.03 -10.68 9.09
C MET A 83 -18.71 -9.61 8.05
N ARG A 84 -19.54 -8.58 7.94
CA ARG A 84 -19.31 -7.43 7.05
C ARG A 84 -18.04 -6.67 7.47
N VAL A 85 -17.90 -6.37 8.77
CA VAL A 85 -16.72 -5.68 9.33
C VAL A 85 -15.46 -6.53 9.14
N ALA A 86 -15.52 -7.82 9.47
CA ALA A 86 -14.39 -8.74 9.31
C ALA A 86 -13.93 -8.83 7.84
N THR A 87 -14.87 -8.86 6.92
CA THR A 87 -14.59 -8.89 5.49
C THR A 87 -13.96 -7.59 5.01
N SER A 88 -14.50 -6.45 5.44
CA SER A 88 -13.95 -5.12 5.13
C SER A 88 -12.52 -4.97 5.65
N LEU A 89 -12.26 -5.44 6.86
CA LEU A 89 -10.93 -5.42 7.47
C LEU A 89 -9.93 -6.31 6.72
N ARG A 90 -10.36 -7.52 6.34
CA ARG A 90 -9.55 -8.42 5.52
C ARG A 90 -9.20 -7.79 4.17
N ASP A 91 -10.17 -7.13 3.52
CA ASP A 91 -9.94 -6.45 2.25
C ASP A 91 -8.94 -5.30 2.39
N ARG A 92 -9.03 -4.52 3.46
CA ARG A 92 -8.06 -3.44 3.74
C ARG A 92 -6.66 -3.98 3.99
N ILE A 93 -6.53 -5.08 4.74
CA ILE A 93 -5.23 -5.68 5.06
C ILE A 93 -4.59 -6.34 3.83
N ARG A 94 -5.37 -7.10 3.07
CA ARG A 94 -4.86 -7.85 1.92
C ARG A 94 -4.85 -7.05 0.62
N GLY A 95 -5.80 -6.15 0.49
CA GLY A 95 -5.99 -5.33 -0.70
C GLY A 95 -5.03 -4.14 -0.78
N GLY A 96 -4.45 -3.68 0.35
CA GLY A 96 -3.49 -2.59 0.34
C GLY A 96 -3.92 -1.42 -0.55
N ALA A 97 -3.12 -1.12 -1.57
CA ALA A 97 -3.41 -0.07 -2.56
C ALA A 97 -4.65 -0.34 -3.44
N LEU A 98 -5.14 -1.58 -3.50
CA LEU A 98 -6.38 -1.96 -4.21
C LEU A 98 -7.64 -1.68 -3.38
N ALA A 99 -7.52 -1.50 -2.06
CA ALA A 99 -8.65 -1.24 -1.15
C ALA A 99 -9.12 0.22 -1.23
N THR A 100 -9.27 0.73 -2.44
CA THR A 100 -9.85 2.05 -2.70
C THR A 100 -11.35 2.07 -2.43
N PRO A 101 -11.99 3.26 -2.24
CA PRO A 101 -13.45 3.34 -2.11
C PRO A 101 -14.19 2.68 -3.28
N ALA A 102 -13.70 2.82 -4.51
CA ALA A 102 -14.26 2.18 -5.70
C ALA A 102 -14.09 0.66 -5.66
N GLY A 103 -12.91 0.15 -5.27
CA GLY A 103 -12.66 -1.28 -5.08
C GLY A 103 -13.53 -1.89 -3.99
N ALA A 104 -13.71 -1.19 -2.88
CA ALA A 104 -14.58 -1.61 -1.78
C ALA A 104 -16.05 -1.67 -2.20
N ALA A 105 -16.55 -0.67 -2.92
CA ALA A 105 -17.91 -0.64 -3.44
C ALA A 105 -18.16 -1.78 -4.45
N THR A 106 -17.22 -2.02 -5.36
CA THR A 106 -17.28 -3.13 -6.32
C THR A 106 -17.27 -4.48 -5.60
N GLY A 107 -16.41 -4.63 -4.58
CA GLY A 107 -16.36 -5.82 -3.75
C GLY A 107 -17.68 -6.09 -3.02
N ALA A 108 -18.27 -5.07 -2.40
CA ALA A 108 -19.55 -5.16 -1.71
C ALA A 108 -20.68 -5.53 -2.69
N GLY A 109 -20.75 -4.89 -3.85
CA GLY A 109 -21.71 -5.20 -4.90
C GLY A 109 -21.56 -6.63 -5.46
N GLY A 110 -20.33 -7.11 -5.62
CA GLY A 110 -20.05 -8.50 -6.00
C GLY A 110 -20.58 -9.49 -4.97
N ARG A 111 -20.26 -9.27 -3.70
CA ARG A 111 -20.72 -10.13 -2.59
C ARG A 111 -22.23 -10.17 -2.44
N ALA A 112 -22.90 -9.04 -2.65
CA ALA A 112 -24.37 -8.98 -2.65
C ALA A 112 -25.00 -9.88 -3.72
N ARG A 113 -24.24 -10.25 -4.77
CA ARG A 113 -24.64 -11.18 -5.82
C ARG A 113 -24.08 -12.59 -5.65
N GLY A 114 -23.53 -12.91 -4.48
CA GLY A 114 -22.98 -14.22 -4.16
C GLY A 114 -21.57 -14.47 -4.71
N VAL A 115 -20.86 -13.43 -5.15
CA VAL A 115 -19.46 -13.55 -5.63
C VAL A 115 -18.51 -13.49 -4.45
N VAL A 116 -17.60 -14.45 -4.34
CA VAL A 116 -16.44 -14.37 -3.42
C VAL A 116 -15.42 -13.42 -4.02
N VAL A 117 -15.16 -12.28 -3.37
CA VAL A 117 -14.22 -11.27 -3.86
C VAL A 117 -12.95 -11.30 -3.01
N ASN A 118 -11.80 -11.50 -3.67
CA ASN A 118 -10.47 -11.50 -3.09
C ASN A 118 -9.66 -10.34 -3.64
N LEU A 119 -9.16 -9.46 -2.76
CA LEU A 119 -8.21 -8.41 -3.07
C LEU A 119 -6.84 -8.84 -2.54
N LEU A 120 -5.83 -8.85 -3.40
CA LEU A 120 -4.47 -9.29 -3.08
C LEU A 120 -3.47 -8.24 -3.59
N ASP A 121 -2.86 -7.50 -2.68
CA ASP A 121 -1.82 -6.54 -3.02
C ASP A 121 -0.43 -7.11 -2.72
N ASP A 122 0.23 -7.64 -3.76
CA ASP A 122 1.60 -8.11 -3.69
C ASP A 122 2.62 -7.02 -4.06
N ARG A 123 2.14 -5.83 -4.43
CA ARG A 123 3.00 -4.74 -4.88
C ARG A 123 3.69 -4.03 -3.73
N GLY A 124 2.98 -3.84 -2.62
CA GLY A 124 3.46 -3.08 -1.47
C GLY A 124 3.74 -1.60 -1.77
N ALA A 125 3.24 -1.09 -2.91
CA ALA A 125 3.40 0.29 -3.35
C ALA A 125 2.15 0.75 -4.11
N ALA A 126 1.85 2.04 -4.07
CA ALA A 126 0.71 2.61 -4.78
C ALA A 126 0.77 2.30 -6.29
N LEU A 127 -0.39 2.00 -6.87
CA LEU A 127 -0.56 1.93 -8.32
C LEU A 127 -0.51 3.34 -8.91
N SER A 128 -0.06 3.45 -10.16
CA SER A 128 -0.16 4.72 -10.87
C SER A 128 -1.64 5.11 -11.05
N PRO A 129 -1.98 6.41 -11.11
CA PRO A 129 -3.35 6.86 -11.34
C PRO A 129 -3.99 6.20 -12.56
N ARG A 130 -3.23 6.09 -13.66
CA ARG A 130 -3.69 5.44 -14.89
C ARG A 130 -4.01 3.96 -14.69
N ALA A 131 -3.18 3.21 -13.95
CA ALA A 131 -3.44 1.80 -13.66
C ALA A 131 -4.66 1.62 -12.74
N LEU A 132 -4.87 2.54 -11.81
CA LEU A 132 -6.04 2.58 -10.94
C LEU A 132 -7.33 2.84 -11.73
N ASP A 133 -7.30 3.78 -12.67
CA ASP A 133 -8.44 4.09 -13.54
C ASP A 133 -8.80 2.88 -14.40
N GLN A 134 -7.81 2.27 -15.06
CA GLN A 134 -8.00 1.07 -15.87
C GLN A 134 -8.56 -0.10 -15.05
N LEU A 135 -8.04 -0.30 -13.84
CA LEU A 135 -8.53 -1.32 -12.92
C LEU A 135 -9.99 -1.07 -12.52
N THR A 136 -10.32 0.19 -12.20
CA THR A 136 -11.67 0.58 -11.80
C THR A 136 -12.67 0.38 -12.94
N GLU A 137 -12.31 0.75 -14.16
CA GLU A 137 -13.12 0.56 -15.36
C GLU A 137 -13.35 -0.94 -15.65
N ALA A 138 -12.28 -1.73 -15.62
CA ALA A 138 -12.34 -3.17 -15.83
C ALA A 138 -13.22 -3.87 -14.77
N LEU A 139 -13.10 -3.44 -13.52
CA LEU A 139 -13.93 -3.95 -12.41
C LEU A 139 -15.39 -3.57 -12.57
N ALA A 140 -15.70 -2.35 -12.97
CA ALA A 140 -17.07 -1.92 -13.21
C ALA A 140 -17.73 -2.75 -14.32
N GLY A 141 -16.99 -3.02 -15.41
CA GLY A 141 -17.45 -3.86 -16.51
C GLY A 141 -17.70 -5.32 -16.14
N LEU A 142 -16.84 -5.90 -15.30
CA LEU A 142 -16.94 -7.29 -14.87
C LEU A 142 -17.98 -7.46 -13.75
N ALA A 143 -17.94 -6.59 -12.74
CA ALA A 143 -18.74 -6.73 -11.53
C ALA A 143 -20.24 -6.70 -11.80
N GLY A 144 -20.68 -5.97 -12.82
CA GLY A 144 -22.08 -5.91 -13.21
C GLY A 144 -22.65 -7.27 -13.69
N ASN A 145 -21.79 -8.09 -14.29
CA ASN A 145 -22.18 -9.33 -14.96
C ASN A 145 -21.84 -10.61 -14.17
N CYS A 146 -21.08 -10.51 -13.09
CA CYS A 146 -20.71 -11.67 -12.26
C CYS A 146 -21.85 -12.05 -11.31
N ARG A 147 -22.20 -13.33 -11.31
CA ARG A 147 -23.16 -13.94 -10.37
C ARG A 147 -22.58 -15.22 -9.83
N GLY A 148 -22.44 -15.31 -8.49
CA GLY A 148 -21.73 -16.44 -7.89
C GLY A 148 -20.25 -16.53 -8.27
N GLY A 149 -19.58 -17.57 -7.83
CA GLY A 149 -18.18 -17.82 -8.19
C GLY A 149 -17.19 -16.96 -7.41
N THR A 150 -15.96 -16.83 -7.96
CA THR A 150 -14.83 -16.15 -7.31
C THR A 150 -14.22 -15.11 -8.24
N LEU A 151 -14.12 -13.88 -7.76
CA LEU A 151 -13.42 -12.76 -8.41
C LEU A 151 -12.14 -12.46 -7.62
N THR A 152 -11.00 -12.64 -8.23
CA THR A 152 -9.70 -12.33 -7.65
C THR A 152 -9.04 -11.17 -8.39
N ILE A 153 -8.67 -10.15 -7.64
CA ILE A 153 -7.95 -8.99 -8.11
C ILE A 153 -6.59 -8.99 -7.43
N ARG A 154 -5.53 -9.00 -8.22
CA ARG A 154 -4.17 -9.10 -7.69
C ARG A 154 -3.27 -8.06 -8.33
N SER A 155 -2.64 -7.20 -7.52
CA SER A 155 -1.52 -6.39 -7.97
C SER A 155 -0.22 -7.19 -7.93
N ARG A 156 0.66 -6.99 -8.92
CA ARG A 156 1.94 -7.70 -8.99
C ARG A 156 3.04 -6.90 -8.33
N PRO A 157 4.11 -7.56 -7.83
CA PRO A 157 5.26 -6.87 -7.25
C PRO A 157 5.79 -5.76 -8.17
N ALA A 158 6.24 -4.66 -7.58
CA ALA A 158 6.76 -3.51 -8.34
C ALA A 158 7.98 -3.86 -9.23
N SER A 159 8.71 -4.91 -8.87
CA SER A 159 9.84 -5.47 -9.63
C SER A 159 9.41 -6.36 -10.81
N ALA A 160 8.13 -6.73 -10.89
CA ALA A 160 7.65 -7.57 -11.99
C ALA A 160 7.48 -6.75 -13.27
N SER A 161 7.74 -7.38 -14.41
CA SER A 161 7.39 -6.80 -15.72
C SER A 161 5.86 -6.70 -15.86
N PRO A 162 5.33 -5.80 -16.70
CA PRO A 162 3.89 -5.75 -16.99
C PRO A 162 3.34 -7.15 -17.32
N PRO A 163 2.08 -7.43 -16.94
CA PRO A 163 1.05 -6.54 -16.40
C PRO A 163 1.27 -6.15 -14.95
N VAL A 164 0.74 -4.97 -14.53
CA VAL A 164 0.86 -4.46 -13.15
C VAL A 164 -0.20 -5.02 -12.21
N ALA A 165 -1.33 -5.43 -12.75
CA ALA A 165 -2.42 -6.07 -12.03
C ALA A 165 -3.12 -7.12 -12.91
N THR A 166 -3.79 -8.06 -12.26
CA THR A 166 -4.59 -9.10 -12.93
C THR A 166 -5.97 -9.17 -12.28
N ILE A 167 -6.99 -9.44 -13.08
CA ILE A 167 -8.34 -9.72 -12.64
C ILE A 167 -8.72 -11.08 -13.19
N ALA A 168 -9.09 -12.01 -12.30
CA ALA A 168 -9.55 -13.33 -12.67
C ALA A 168 -10.94 -13.56 -12.08
N TYR A 169 -11.88 -13.94 -12.90
CA TYR A 169 -13.21 -14.37 -12.48
C TYR A 169 -13.44 -15.82 -12.88
N VAL A 170 -13.74 -16.63 -11.89
CA VAL A 170 -14.10 -18.05 -12.05
C VAL A 170 -15.58 -18.17 -11.64
N PRO A 171 -16.48 -18.46 -12.59
CA PRO A 171 -17.91 -18.66 -12.29
C PRO A 171 -18.14 -19.80 -11.31
N GLY A 172 -19.26 -19.75 -10.56
CA GLY A 172 -19.70 -20.87 -9.74
C GLY A 172 -20.32 -22.00 -10.57
N ASP A 173 -20.78 -21.68 -11.76
CA ASP A 173 -21.27 -22.63 -12.74
C ASP A 173 -20.09 -23.16 -13.56
N PRO A 174 -19.82 -24.50 -13.57
CA PRO A 174 -18.69 -25.08 -14.29
C PRO A 174 -18.80 -25.00 -15.82
N GLU A 175 -20.02 -24.76 -16.36
CA GLU A 175 -20.23 -24.58 -17.80
C GLU A 175 -20.01 -23.12 -18.26
N ALA A 176 -19.92 -22.19 -17.32
CA ALA A 176 -19.69 -20.78 -17.65
C ALA A 176 -18.19 -20.48 -17.85
N GLU A 177 -17.90 -19.60 -18.79
CA GLU A 177 -16.52 -19.25 -19.15
C GLU A 177 -15.86 -18.38 -18.07
N SER A 178 -14.64 -18.78 -17.68
CA SER A 178 -13.76 -17.97 -16.80
C SER A 178 -13.22 -16.79 -17.58
N LYS A 179 -13.10 -15.63 -16.89
CA LYS A 179 -12.57 -14.39 -17.48
C LYS A 179 -11.25 -14.03 -16.81
N TYR A 180 -10.30 -13.64 -17.64
CA TYR A 180 -8.99 -13.19 -17.18
C TYR A 180 -8.61 -11.90 -17.91
N LEU A 181 -8.20 -10.88 -17.15
CA LEU A 181 -7.75 -9.60 -17.67
C LEU A 181 -6.40 -9.23 -17.06
N GLU A 182 -5.55 -8.67 -17.86
CA GLU A 182 -4.26 -8.08 -17.49
C GLU A 182 -4.31 -6.56 -17.69
N ILE A 183 -3.73 -5.82 -16.72
CA ILE A 183 -3.71 -4.35 -16.68
C ILE A 183 -2.28 -3.87 -16.51
#